data_1542113aa212d52d64c8586395a5ff15
#
_entry.id   1542113aa212d52d64c8586395a5ff15
#
_cell.length_a   1.000
_cell.length_b   1.000
_cell.length_c   1.000
_cell.angle_alpha   90.00
_cell.angle_beta   90.00
_cell.angle_gamma   90.00
#
_symmetry.space_group_name_H-M   'P 1'
#
loop_
_entity.id
_entity.type
_entity.pdbx_description
1 polymer ?
#
loop_
_entity_poly.entity_id
_entity_poly.type
_entity_poly.pdbx_seq_one_letter_code
_entity_poly.pdbx_strand_id
1 'polypeptide(L)'
;AESLCYKFLEQDKAIFGEVEGVTDKAYYTNSYHCNVTAKLDVDTKMNIERKMFDIATGGRIVYNEYPHTTNMKAIIDCVRYAMSLGLYYGVNIQADTCLSCGHQAEIEGNCPKCGSYQILRINRICGYLSYTTEQKENMVNKGKTE
;
A
#
# COMPACT_ATOMS: atom_id res chain seq x y z
N ALA A 1 -7.04 9.87 -6.48
CA ALA A 1 -7.57 9.96 -5.12
C ALA A 1 -7.47 11.38 -4.56
N GLU A 2 -6.30 12.03 -4.54
CA GLU A 2 -6.13 13.41 -4.04
C GLU A 2 -6.95 14.44 -4.83
N SER A 3 -6.95 14.38 -6.15
CA SER A 3 -7.72 15.32 -6.99
C SER A 3 -9.23 15.21 -6.79
N LEU A 4 -9.73 14.01 -6.54
CA LEU A 4 -11.16 13.81 -6.23
C LEU A 4 -11.48 14.32 -4.83
N CYS A 5 -10.64 14.03 -3.85
CA CYS A 5 -10.79 14.54 -2.50
C CYS A 5 -10.78 16.07 -2.49
N TYR A 6 -9.84 16.70 -3.16
CA TYR A 6 -9.78 18.16 -3.28
C TYR A 6 -11.07 18.78 -3.82
N LYS A 7 -11.73 18.09 -4.76
CA LYS A 7 -12.97 18.59 -5.38
C LYS A 7 -14.22 18.36 -4.53
N PHE A 8 -14.30 17.25 -3.84
CA PHE A 8 -15.56 16.74 -3.29
C PHE A 8 -15.60 16.64 -1.76
N LEU A 9 -14.45 16.77 -1.08
CA LEU A 9 -14.35 16.56 0.37
C LEU A 9 -15.38 17.38 1.18
N GLU A 10 -15.53 18.65 0.84
CA GLU A 10 -16.48 19.54 1.56
C GLU A 10 -17.94 19.11 1.34
N GLN A 11 -18.25 18.66 0.12
CA GLN A 11 -19.60 18.14 -0.19
C GLN A 11 -19.85 16.82 0.51
N ASP A 12 -18.87 15.93 0.52
CA ASP A 12 -18.97 14.64 1.17
C ASP A 12 -19.07 14.79 2.69
N LYS A 13 -18.33 15.71 3.28
CA LYS A 13 -18.49 16.07 4.71
C LYS A 13 -19.87 16.63 5.03
N ALA A 14 -20.43 17.45 4.15
CA ALA A 14 -21.75 18.00 4.35
C ALA A 14 -22.86 16.93 4.28
N ILE A 15 -22.67 15.89 3.47
CA ILE A 15 -23.66 14.80 3.28
C ILE A 15 -23.49 13.70 4.33
N PHE A 16 -22.27 13.25 4.57
CA PHE A 16 -21.95 12.05 5.35
C PHE A 16 -21.36 12.35 6.73
N GLY A 17 -20.98 13.60 6.99
CA GLY A 17 -20.24 13.98 8.18
C GLY A 17 -18.75 13.63 8.08
N GLU A 18 -18.05 13.75 9.20
CA GLU A 18 -16.66 13.32 9.31
C GLU A 18 -16.63 11.82 9.59
N VAL A 19 -16.12 11.05 8.61
CA VAL A 19 -16.00 9.59 8.66
C VAL A 19 -14.52 9.23 8.68
N GLU A 20 -14.10 8.56 9.76
CA GLU A 20 -12.71 8.13 9.95
C GLU A 20 -12.22 7.28 8.77
N GLY A 21 -11.05 7.63 8.24
CA GLY A 21 -10.42 6.97 7.10
C GLY A 21 -11.06 7.27 5.75
N VAL A 22 -12.09 8.13 5.70
CA VAL A 22 -12.80 8.50 4.46
C VAL A 22 -12.77 10.00 4.23
N THR A 23 -13.37 10.80 5.13
CA THR A 23 -13.49 12.24 4.96
C THR A 23 -12.61 13.04 5.93
N ASP A 24 -11.87 12.39 6.79
CA ASP A 24 -10.94 12.99 7.76
C ASP A 24 -9.52 13.26 7.18
N LYS A 25 -9.24 12.78 5.97
CA LYS A 25 -7.96 12.89 5.29
C LYS A 25 -8.01 13.81 4.08
N ALA A 26 -6.85 14.33 3.66
CA ALA A 26 -6.70 15.13 2.45
C ALA A 26 -6.64 14.28 1.14
N TYR A 27 -6.95 13.01 1.23
CA TYR A 27 -6.98 12.07 0.11
C TYR A 27 -8.03 10.98 0.35
N TYR A 28 -8.62 10.45 -0.72
CA TYR A 28 -9.47 9.27 -0.65
C TYR A 28 -8.66 8.00 -0.89
N THR A 29 -9.11 6.91 -0.30
CA THR A 29 -8.58 5.59 -0.65
C THR A 29 -8.85 5.29 -2.12
N ASN A 30 -7.95 4.54 -2.73
CA ASN A 30 -8.12 4.18 -4.12
C ASN A 30 -9.10 2.99 -4.24
N SER A 31 -10.13 3.14 -5.09
CA SER A 31 -11.17 2.13 -5.25
C SER A 31 -11.90 1.81 -3.93
N TYR A 32 -12.17 0.53 -3.65
CA TYR A 32 -12.84 0.02 -2.46
C TYR A 32 -11.88 -0.49 -1.38
N HIS A 33 -10.60 -0.23 -1.52
CA HIS A 33 -9.60 -0.73 -0.57
C HIS A 33 -9.74 -0.09 0.81
N CYS A 34 -9.41 -0.86 1.83
CA CYS A 34 -9.29 -0.33 3.17
C CYS A 34 -8.26 0.79 3.21
N ASN A 35 -8.49 1.78 4.06
CA ASN A 35 -7.53 2.86 4.27
C ASN A 35 -6.16 2.29 4.65
N VAL A 36 -5.10 2.81 4.05
CA VAL A 36 -3.73 2.33 4.27
C VAL A 36 -3.23 2.56 5.71
N THR A 37 -3.81 3.53 6.41
CA THR A 37 -3.48 3.81 7.81
C THR A 37 -4.28 2.95 8.80
N ALA A 38 -5.29 2.21 8.32
CA ALA A 38 -6.06 1.31 9.17
C ALA A 38 -5.19 0.13 9.61
N LYS A 39 -5.03 -0.04 10.92
CA LYS A 39 -4.26 -1.14 11.52
C LYS A 39 -5.07 -2.44 11.49
N LEU A 40 -5.30 -2.96 10.30
CA LEU A 40 -6.01 -4.21 10.07
C LEU A 40 -5.01 -5.35 9.87
N ASP A 41 -5.32 -6.50 10.45
CA ASP A 41 -4.63 -7.73 10.08
C ASP A 41 -5.01 -8.17 8.66
N VAL A 42 -4.18 -9.02 8.08
CA VAL A 42 -4.26 -9.42 6.66
C VAL A 42 -5.58 -10.09 6.32
N ASP A 43 -6.07 -10.98 7.18
CA ASP A 43 -7.31 -11.74 6.96
C ASP A 43 -8.55 -10.85 7.13
N THR A 44 -8.58 -9.98 8.13
CA THR A 44 -9.66 -9.00 8.31
C THR A 44 -9.76 -8.09 7.09
N LYS A 45 -8.65 -7.54 6.61
CA LYS A 45 -8.62 -6.71 5.40
C LYS A 45 -9.17 -7.47 4.19
N MET A 46 -8.70 -8.70 3.95
CA MET A 46 -9.17 -9.53 2.84
C MET A 46 -10.68 -9.80 2.91
N ASN A 47 -11.20 -10.06 4.10
CA ASN A 47 -12.63 -10.33 4.31
C ASN A 47 -13.49 -9.09 4.08
N ILE A 48 -13.02 -7.91 4.44
CA ILE A 48 -13.71 -6.64 4.17
C ILE A 48 -13.75 -6.39 2.65
N GLU A 49 -12.60 -6.44 2.01
CA GLU A 49 -12.46 -6.13 0.58
C GLU A 49 -13.17 -7.18 -0.30
N ARG A 50 -13.24 -8.44 0.14
CA ARG A 50 -14.00 -9.50 -0.54
C ARG A 50 -15.47 -9.14 -0.76
N LYS A 51 -16.09 -8.46 0.21
CA LYS A 51 -17.50 -8.06 0.11
C LYS A 51 -17.78 -7.13 -1.07
N MET A 52 -16.79 -6.34 -1.47
CA MET A 52 -16.90 -5.41 -2.59
C MET A 52 -16.55 -6.05 -3.93
N PHE A 53 -15.96 -7.25 -3.90
CA PHE A 53 -15.42 -7.92 -5.09
C PHE A 53 -16.50 -8.28 -6.12
N ASP A 54 -17.69 -8.64 -5.66
CA ASP A 54 -18.81 -9.00 -6.54
C ASP A 54 -19.51 -7.76 -7.12
N ILE A 55 -19.36 -6.61 -6.49
CA ILE A 55 -19.98 -5.34 -6.90
C ILE A 55 -19.08 -4.59 -7.89
N ALA A 56 -17.77 -4.69 -7.70
CA ALA A 56 -16.81 -3.97 -8.53
C ALA A 56 -16.73 -4.57 -9.94
N THR A 57 -16.97 -3.75 -10.95
CA THR A 57 -16.92 -4.14 -12.37
C THR A 57 -15.56 -3.87 -13.03
N GLY A 58 -14.69 -3.11 -12.37
CA GLY A 58 -13.34 -2.77 -12.82
C GLY A 58 -12.24 -3.59 -12.16
N GLY A 59 -10.99 -3.13 -12.23
CA GLY A 59 -9.84 -3.80 -11.62
C GLY A 59 -10.05 -4.11 -10.14
N ARG A 60 -9.89 -5.37 -9.78
CA ARG A 60 -10.26 -5.92 -8.48
C ARG A 60 -9.10 -6.62 -7.78
N ILE A 61 -7.89 -6.08 -7.91
CA ILE A 61 -6.74 -6.68 -7.27
C ILE A 61 -6.65 -6.21 -5.81
N VAL A 62 -6.57 -7.14 -4.89
CA VAL A 62 -6.31 -6.88 -3.48
C VAL A 62 -4.82 -6.99 -3.22
N TYR A 63 -4.23 -5.97 -2.63
CA TYR A 63 -2.81 -5.95 -2.24
C TYR A 63 -2.68 -5.99 -0.73
N ASN A 64 -1.79 -6.85 -0.25
CA ASN A 64 -1.29 -6.75 1.11
C ASN A 64 0.19 -6.42 1.09
N GLU A 65 0.56 -5.49 1.95
CA GLU A 65 1.94 -5.09 2.16
C GLU A 65 2.55 -5.93 3.27
N TYR A 66 3.69 -6.51 2.98
CA TYR A 66 4.44 -7.34 3.93
C TYR A 66 5.79 -6.71 4.19
N PRO A 67 6.25 -6.73 5.43
CA PRO A 67 7.64 -6.38 5.72
C PRO A 67 8.57 -7.33 4.96
N HIS A 68 9.81 -6.92 4.76
CA HIS A 68 10.82 -7.83 4.21
C HIS A 68 10.93 -9.05 5.13
N THR A 69 10.57 -10.21 4.62
CA THR A 69 10.54 -11.45 5.40
C THR A 69 11.08 -12.63 4.61
N THR A 70 11.73 -13.53 5.31
CA THR A 70 12.14 -14.84 4.80
C THR A 70 11.10 -15.93 5.08
N ASN A 71 10.01 -15.62 5.77
CA ASN A 71 8.96 -16.57 6.07
C ASN A 71 8.03 -16.76 4.85
N MET A 72 8.54 -17.41 3.83
CA MET A 72 7.80 -17.70 2.60
C MET A 72 6.55 -18.56 2.86
N LYS A 73 6.56 -19.38 3.91
CA LYS A 73 5.41 -20.21 4.27
C LYS A 73 4.22 -19.34 4.66
N ALA A 74 4.42 -18.34 5.49
CA ALA A 74 3.34 -17.41 5.89
C ALA A 74 2.75 -16.68 4.67
N ILE A 75 3.61 -16.22 3.73
CA ILE A 75 3.14 -15.58 2.50
C ILE A 75 2.31 -16.55 1.66
N ILE A 76 2.76 -17.79 1.49
CA ILE A 76 2.03 -18.82 0.74
C ILE A 76 0.67 -19.12 1.39
N ASP A 77 0.61 -19.19 2.72
CA ASP A 77 -0.64 -19.43 3.44
C ASP A 77 -1.62 -18.24 3.25
N CYS A 78 -1.13 -16.99 3.26
CA CYS A 78 -1.93 -15.81 2.93
C CYS A 78 -2.46 -15.85 1.46
N VAL A 79 -1.59 -16.24 0.51
CA VAL A 79 -2.01 -16.41 -0.90
C VAL A 79 -3.09 -17.48 -1.01
N ARG A 80 -2.93 -18.63 -0.38
CA ARG A 80 -3.93 -19.70 -0.37
C ARG A 80 -5.26 -19.25 0.23
N TYR A 81 -5.20 -18.49 1.31
CA TYR A 81 -6.39 -17.92 1.93
C TYR A 81 -7.09 -16.94 0.98
N ALA A 82 -6.35 -16.01 0.36
CA ALA A 82 -6.91 -15.11 -0.63
C ALA A 82 -7.57 -15.84 -1.81
N MET A 83 -6.93 -16.90 -2.29
CA MET A 83 -7.49 -17.75 -3.36
C MET A 83 -8.77 -18.47 -2.90
N SER A 84 -8.84 -18.93 -1.65
CA SER A 84 -10.06 -19.54 -1.11
C SER A 84 -11.24 -18.58 -1.02
N LEU A 85 -10.96 -17.27 -0.88
CA LEU A 85 -11.95 -16.19 -0.93
C LEU A 85 -12.31 -15.79 -2.37
N GLY A 86 -11.66 -16.33 -3.38
CA GLY A 86 -11.84 -15.97 -4.79
C GLY A 86 -11.27 -14.59 -5.15
N LEU A 87 -10.30 -14.11 -4.40
CA LEU A 87 -9.68 -12.81 -4.63
C LEU A 87 -8.63 -12.88 -5.75
N TYR A 88 -8.56 -11.82 -6.57
CA TYR A 88 -7.36 -11.54 -7.36
C TYR A 88 -6.35 -10.83 -6.46
N TYR A 89 -5.28 -11.52 -6.10
CA TYR A 89 -4.42 -11.14 -4.99
C TYR A 89 -2.99 -10.83 -5.41
N GLY A 90 -2.44 -9.75 -4.90
CA GLY A 90 -1.05 -9.35 -5.10
C GLY A 90 -0.28 -9.25 -3.78
N VAL A 91 0.84 -9.95 -3.71
CA VAL A 91 1.81 -9.80 -2.62
C VAL A 91 2.68 -8.58 -2.92
N ASN A 92 2.76 -7.66 -1.97
CA ASN A 92 3.66 -6.51 -2.04
C ASN A 92 4.67 -6.60 -0.91
N ILE A 93 5.92 -6.86 -1.25
CA ILE A 93 7.05 -6.88 -0.30
C ILE A 93 7.92 -5.68 -0.62
N GLN A 94 8.08 -4.80 0.36
CA GLN A 94 8.97 -3.66 0.23
C GLN A 94 10.41 -4.16 0.35
N ALA A 95 11.24 -3.83 -0.64
CA ALA A 95 12.65 -4.17 -0.63
C ALA A 95 13.46 -3.00 -1.17
N ASP A 96 14.13 -2.28 -0.27
CA ASP A 96 15.09 -1.28 -0.64
C ASP A 96 16.39 -1.94 -1.11
N THR A 97 17.08 -1.30 -2.05
CA THR A 97 18.34 -1.82 -2.59
C THR A 97 19.45 -0.78 -2.40
N CYS A 98 20.50 -1.17 -1.72
CA CYS A 98 21.71 -0.35 -1.68
C CYS A 98 22.41 -0.36 -3.03
N LEU A 99 22.55 0.80 -3.67
CA LEU A 99 23.20 0.94 -4.97
C LEU A 99 24.71 0.71 -4.92
N SER A 100 25.32 0.84 -3.72
CA SER A 100 26.77 0.66 -3.56
C SER A 100 27.20 -0.80 -3.40
N CYS A 101 26.40 -1.64 -2.72
CA CYS A 101 26.79 -3.03 -2.43
C CYS A 101 25.73 -4.07 -2.80
N GLY A 102 24.60 -3.67 -3.37
CA GLY A 102 23.53 -4.57 -3.79
C GLY A 102 22.74 -5.22 -2.63
N HIS A 103 22.94 -4.77 -1.39
CA HIS A 103 22.21 -5.32 -0.24
C HIS A 103 20.72 -4.94 -0.37
N GLN A 104 19.86 -5.94 -0.19
CA GLN A 104 18.41 -5.78 -0.22
C GLN A 104 17.81 -6.05 1.16
N ALA A 105 17.08 -5.09 1.69
CA ALA A 105 16.38 -5.17 2.96
C ALA A 105 15.41 -3.98 3.07
N GLU A 106 14.64 -3.92 4.15
CA GLU A 106 14.03 -2.67 4.61
C GLU A 106 15.13 -1.82 5.26
N ILE A 107 15.47 -0.67 4.65
CA ILE A 107 16.61 0.15 5.06
C ILE A 107 16.11 1.50 5.57
N GLU A 108 16.16 1.69 6.88
CA GLU A 108 15.97 2.98 7.50
C GLU A 108 17.32 3.72 7.58
N GLY A 109 17.48 4.80 6.80
CA GLY A 109 18.72 5.57 6.76
C GLY A 109 19.79 4.92 5.89
N ASN A 110 20.95 4.57 6.49
CA ASN A 110 22.11 4.05 5.79
C ASN A 110 22.06 2.53 5.61
N CYS A 111 22.73 2.05 4.57
CA CYS A 111 22.88 0.61 4.37
C CYS A 111 23.57 -0.06 5.58
N PRO A 112 22.94 -1.04 6.23
CA PRO A 112 23.53 -1.72 7.39
C PRO A 112 24.76 -2.56 7.04
N LYS A 113 24.96 -2.86 5.75
CA LYS A 113 26.10 -3.67 5.28
C LYS A 113 27.34 -2.85 4.93
N CYS A 114 27.17 -1.67 4.31
CA CYS A 114 28.32 -0.88 3.83
C CYS A 114 28.30 0.58 4.26
N GLY A 115 27.29 1.03 5.02
CA GLY A 115 27.17 2.40 5.50
C GLY A 115 26.76 3.43 4.44
N SER A 116 26.55 3.04 3.20
CA SER A 116 26.20 3.95 2.10
C SER A 116 24.81 4.55 2.27
N TYR A 117 24.66 5.82 1.91
CA TYR A 117 23.37 6.53 1.84
C TYR A 117 22.67 6.33 0.49
N GLN A 118 23.31 5.71 -0.49
CA GLN A 118 22.75 5.50 -1.82
C GLN A 118 21.76 4.34 -1.80
N ILE A 119 20.55 4.62 -1.35
CA ILE A 119 19.47 3.63 -1.24
C ILE A 119 18.44 3.90 -2.33
N LEU A 120 18.16 2.87 -3.13
CA LEU A 120 17.04 2.85 -4.06
C LEU A 120 15.84 2.26 -3.33
N ARG A 121 14.82 3.09 -3.09
CA ARG A 121 13.56 2.66 -2.50
C ARG A 121 12.54 2.41 -3.60
N ILE A 122 11.92 1.25 -3.54
CA ILE A 122 10.88 0.86 -4.49
C ILE A 122 9.55 0.82 -3.76
N ASN A 123 8.70 1.78 -4.06
CA ASN A 123 7.35 1.85 -3.51
C ASN A 123 6.32 1.52 -4.57
N ARG A 124 5.34 0.71 -4.21
CA ARG A 124 4.18 0.48 -5.07
C ARG A 124 3.19 1.63 -4.90
N ILE A 125 2.89 2.30 -6.00
CA ILE A 125 1.87 3.34 -6.06
C ILE A 125 0.74 2.81 -6.93
N CYS A 126 -0.41 2.52 -6.35
CA CYS A 126 -1.56 2.00 -7.11
C CYS A 126 -1.19 0.79 -7.98
N GLY A 127 -1.26 0.91 -9.29
CA GLY A 127 -0.99 -0.18 -10.25
C GLY A 127 0.45 -0.22 -10.79
N TYR A 128 1.34 0.65 -10.36
CA TYR A 128 2.72 0.72 -10.83
C TYR A 128 3.72 0.91 -9.69
N LEU A 129 4.97 0.58 -9.97
CA LEU A 129 6.09 0.79 -9.06
C LEU A 129 6.70 2.17 -9.30
N SER A 130 7.04 2.88 -8.24
CA SER A 130 7.84 4.11 -8.29
C SER A 130 9.13 3.93 -7.53
N TYR A 131 10.16 4.60 -8.03
CA TYR A 131 11.47 4.63 -7.42
C TYR A 131 11.66 5.96 -6.74
N THR A 132 12.06 5.93 -5.47
CA THR A 132 12.49 7.12 -4.75
C THR A 132 13.96 7.00 -4.41
N THR A 133 14.72 8.04 -4.74
CA THR A 133 16.07 8.26 -4.21
C THR A 133 16.02 9.51 -3.36
N GLU A 134 16.97 9.72 -2.46
CA GLU A 134 17.02 10.93 -1.60
C GLU A 134 16.93 12.26 -2.36
N GLN A 135 17.13 12.24 -3.67
CA GLN A 135 17.08 13.42 -4.54
C GLN A 135 15.76 13.63 -5.28
N LYS A 136 14.79 12.71 -5.18
CA LYS A 136 13.49 12.80 -5.88
C LYS A 136 12.33 12.30 -5.01
N GLU A 137 11.76 13.20 -4.22
CA GLU A 137 10.57 12.94 -3.39
C GLU A 137 9.24 12.85 -4.18
N ASN A 138 9.22 12.87 -5.49
CA ASN A 138 8.12 13.46 -6.24
C ASN A 138 7.07 12.51 -6.81
N MET A 139 6.95 11.26 -6.38
CA MET A 139 5.91 10.38 -6.95
C MET A 139 5.20 9.47 -5.95
N VAL A 140 5.36 9.70 -4.67
CA VAL A 140 4.65 8.93 -3.64
C VAL A 140 3.43 9.72 -3.17
N ASN A 141 2.27 9.09 -3.21
CA ASN A 141 1.04 9.67 -2.69
C ASN A 141 1.19 9.95 -1.19
N LYS A 142 0.74 11.12 -0.71
CA LYS A 142 0.84 11.54 0.70
C LYS A 142 0.36 10.48 1.69
N GLY A 143 -0.68 9.72 1.33
CA GLY A 143 -1.18 8.63 2.15
C GLY A 143 -0.24 7.43 2.31
N LYS A 144 0.90 7.38 1.62
CA LYS A 144 1.92 6.34 1.79
C LYS A 144 3.15 6.81 2.56
N THR A 145 3.23 8.08 2.87
CA THR A 145 4.35 8.71 3.60
C THR A 145 3.97 9.05 5.05
N GLU A 146 2.72 8.94 5.42
CA GLU A 146 2.20 9.03 6.78
C GLU A 146 2.15 7.65 7.46
#